data_e9acd2f149e789f947d9ff09040bd2f1
#
_entry.id   e9acd2f149e789f947d9ff09040bd2f1
#
_cell.length_a   1.000
_cell.length_b   1.000
_cell.length_c   1.000
_cell.angle_alpha   90.00
_cell.angle_beta   90.00
_cell.angle_gamma   90.00
#
_symmetry.space_group_name_H-M   'P 1'
#
loop_
_entity.id
_entity.type
_entity.pdbx_description
1 polymer ?
#
loop_
_entity_poly.entity_id
_entity_poly.type
_entity_poly.pdbx_seq_one_letter_code
_entity_poly.pdbx_strand_id
1 'polypeptide(L)'
;NAAVGNIEFSGKGDLSTEGVLQAAEDIKMTASGSIINHDNVTAGAMLDMQAGKDITNNSTVEAGEALTMTAEGSIANKDTINAGGVVMLQAQTDISNSASVTSGTGFGISMTAVTGGIANKGSVISGADVALKAQQDIFNEDDIRADAKILMEAAERDIVNQGSLTAGAEDAAIDLLAGRGDILNTNS
;
A
#
# COMPACT_ATOMS: atom_id res chain seq x y z
N ASN A 1 -8.27 22.73 15.77
CA ASN A 1 -7.79 22.16 14.49
C ASN A 1 -8.21 23.10 13.36
N ALA A 2 -7.39 24.09 13.04
CA ALA A 2 -7.52 24.79 11.76
C ALA A 2 -6.80 23.91 10.74
N ALA A 3 -7.46 23.53 9.64
CA ALA A 3 -6.81 22.91 8.53
C ALA A 3 -5.76 23.90 7.99
N VAL A 4 -4.50 23.57 8.16
CA VAL A 4 -3.38 24.34 7.60
C VAL A 4 -3.21 23.85 6.16
N GLY A 5 -2.72 24.67 5.23
CA GLY A 5 -2.47 24.26 3.85
C GLY A 5 -1.65 22.97 3.81
N ASN A 6 -0.33 23.06 3.85
CA ASN A 6 0.57 21.91 3.87
C ASN A 6 1.13 21.62 5.26
N ILE A 7 1.43 20.35 5.53
CA ILE A 7 2.18 19.94 6.71
C ILE A 7 3.44 19.20 6.24
N GLU A 8 4.61 19.62 6.72
CA GLU A 8 5.87 18.94 6.42
C GLU A 8 6.61 18.61 7.73
N PHE A 9 6.95 17.34 7.91
CA PHE A 9 7.82 16.85 8.97
C PHE A 9 9.09 16.24 8.39
N SER A 10 10.24 16.62 8.94
CA SER A 10 11.52 16.05 8.56
C SER A 10 12.36 15.76 9.80
N GLY A 11 12.86 14.55 9.94
CA GLY A 11 13.63 14.11 11.10
C GLY A 11 14.84 13.23 10.73
N LYS A 12 15.96 13.37 11.51
CA LYS A 12 17.14 12.52 11.39
C LYS A 12 17.03 11.20 12.19
N GLY A 13 15.92 10.96 12.86
CA GLY A 13 15.62 9.77 13.63
C GLY A 13 14.30 9.18 13.20
N ASP A 14 13.64 8.49 14.12
CA ASP A 14 12.31 8.00 13.94
C ASP A 14 11.29 9.15 14.04
N LEU A 15 10.19 9.04 13.33
CA LEU A 15 9.08 9.98 13.37
C LEU A 15 7.83 9.23 13.82
N SER A 16 7.23 9.67 14.92
CA SER A 16 6.00 9.12 15.46
C SER A 16 4.90 10.16 15.46
N THR A 17 3.73 9.80 14.97
CA THR A 17 2.54 10.64 15.11
C THR A 17 1.76 10.21 16.34
N GLU A 18 1.64 11.11 17.32
CA GLU A 18 0.82 10.95 18.51
C GLU A 18 -0.23 12.06 18.53
N GLY A 19 -1.36 11.81 17.91
CA GLY A 19 -2.45 12.76 17.71
C GLY A 19 -2.79 12.98 16.24
N VAL A 20 -4.04 13.34 16.00
CA VAL A 20 -4.59 13.52 14.65
C VAL A 20 -3.85 14.59 13.87
N LEU A 21 -3.36 14.22 12.68
CA LEU A 21 -2.76 15.10 11.70
C LEU A 21 -3.75 15.40 10.59
N GLN A 22 -4.00 16.69 10.34
CA GLN A 22 -4.92 17.09 9.28
C GLN A 22 -4.39 18.31 8.53
N ALA A 23 -4.20 18.18 7.23
CA ALA A 23 -3.88 19.26 6.31
C ALA A 23 -5.02 19.52 5.32
N ALA A 24 -5.20 20.76 4.91
CA ALA A 24 -6.15 21.10 3.85
C ALA A 24 -5.60 20.71 2.46
N GLU A 25 -4.29 20.65 2.30
CA GLU A 25 -3.57 20.28 1.08
C GLU A 25 -2.69 19.05 1.36
N ASP A 26 -1.37 19.20 1.30
CA ASP A 26 -0.46 18.07 1.35
C ASP A 26 0.05 17.76 2.77
N ILE A 27 0.36 16.48 3.00
CA ILE A 27 1.17 16.05 4.13
C ILE A 27 2.42 15.34 3.59
N LYS A 28 3.59 15.81 4.03
CA LYS A 28 4.86 15.17 3.75
C LYS A 28 5.57 14.81 5.05
N MET A 29 5.98 13.56 5.17
CA MET A 29 6.70 13.04 6.32
C MET A 29 7.98 12.36 5.85
N THR A 30 9.15 12.83 6.32
CA THR A 30 10.46 12.26 5.95
C THR A 30 11.25 11.96 7.21
N ALA A 31 11.70 10.72 7.36
CA ALA A 31 12.53 10.27 8.47
C ALA A 31 13.74 9.49 7.97
N SER A 32 14.94 9.71 8.54
CA SER A 32 16.08 8.81 8.30
C SER A 32 15.96 7.49 9.06
N GLY A 33 15.11 7.42 10.08
CA GLY A 33 14.70 6.23 10.79
C GLY A 33 13.37 5.71 10.26
N SER A 34 12.53 5.21 11.18
CA SER A 34 11.20 4.71 10.87
C SER A 34 10.13 5.79 10.98
N ILE A 35 9.03 5.60 10.27
CA ILE A 35 7.79 6.37 10.48
C ILE A 35 6.76 5.44 11.12
N ILE A 36 6.21 5.86 12.27
CA ILE A 36 5.17 5.11 12.97
C ILE A 36 3.94 6.01 13.12
N ASN A 37 2.89 5.64 12.43
CA ASN A 37 1.61 6.31 12.56
C ASN A 37 0.75 5.63 13.63
N HIS A 38 0.38 6.36 14.71
CA HIS A 38 -0.48 5.88 15.79
C HIS A 38 -1.89 6.46 15.73
N ASP A 39 -2.07 7.58 15.05
CA ASP A 39 -3.35 8.28 14.96
C ASP A 39 -3.69 8.65 13.52
N ASN A 40 -4.92 9.13 13.30
CA ASN A 40 -5.39 9.45 11.96
C ASN A 40 -4.53 10.53 11.30
N VAL A 41 -4.14 10.27 10.05
CA VAL A 41 -3.45 11.23 9.18
C VAL A 41 -4.33 11.48 7.96
N THR A 42 -4.76 12.72 7.76
CA THR A 42 -5.65 13.11 6.64
C THR A 42 -5.06 14.29 5.88
N ALA A 43 -4.74 14.09 4.62
CA ALA A 43 -4.36 15.13 3.67
C ALA A 43 -5.51 15.43 2.71
N GLY A 44 -5.81 16.71 2.48
CA GLY A 44 -6.83 17.12 1.51
C GLY A 44 -6.43 16.86 0.05
N ALA A 45 -5.11 16.80 -0.23
CA ALA A 45 -4.56 16.43 -1.53
C ALA A 45 -3.59 15.24 -1.39
N MET A 46 -2.27 15.46 -1.44
CA MET A 46 -1.29 14.37 -1.45
C MET A 46 -0.78 14.02 -0.04
N LEU A 47 -0.51 12.73 0.18
CA LEU A 47 0.17 12.25 1.35
C LEU A 47 1.41 11.45 0.94
N ASP A 48 2.59 11.91 1.40
CA ASP A 48 3.88 11.30 1.11
C ASP A 48 4.62 10.95 2.41
N MET A 49 4.93 9.67 2.62
CA MET A 49 5.73 9.17 3.74
C MET A 49 7.01 8.52 3.21
N GLN A 50 8.18 9.01 3.63
CA GLN A 50 9.49 8.48 3.23
C GLN A 50 10.31 8.13 4.48
N ALA A 51 10.64 6.85 4.65
CA ALA A 51 11.42 6.34 5.78
C ALA A 51 12.73 5.69 5.30
N GLY A 52 13.83 6.01 5.96
CA GLY A 52 15.12 5.32 5.80
C GLY A 52 15.16 3.95 6.48
N LYS A 53 14.11 3.55 7.18
CA LYS A 53 13.89 2.20 7.71
C LYS A 53 12.44 1.78 7.40
N ASP A 54 11.62 1.56 8.40
CA ASP A 54 10.29 0.98 8.26
C ASP A 54 9.19 2.03 8.29
N ILE A 55 8.06 1.76 7.65
CA ILE A 55 6.82 2.49 7.86
C ILE A 55 5.81 1.55 8.51
N THR A 56 5.28 1.94 9.66
CA THR A 56 4.19 1.22 10.33
C THR A 56 2.97 2.12 10.44
N ASN A 57 1.90 1.71 9.79
CA ASN A 57 0.60 2.35 9.94
C ASN A 57 -0.28 1.57 10.91
N ASN A 58 -0.58 2.15 12.09
CA ASN A 58 -1.47 1.54 13.08
C ASN A 58 -2.83 2.26 13.17
N SER A 59 -3.09 3.25 12.31
CA SER A 59 -4.36 3.99 12.28
C SER A 59 -4.69 4.42 10.85
N THR A 60 -5.85 5.02 10.66
CA THR A 60 -6.32 5.44 9.33
C THR A 60 -5.41 6.49 8.70
N VAL A 61 -5.06 6.27 7.44
CA VAL A 61 -4.33 7.22 6.59
C VAL A 61 -5.17 7.52 5.36
N GLU A 62 -5.49 8.81 5.16
CA GLU A 62 -6.34 9.26 4.07
C GLU A 62 -5.65 10.36 3.25
N ALA A 63 -5.79 10.29 1.93
CA ALA A 63 -5.40 11.34 0.99
C ALA A 63 -6.55 11.66 0.03
N GLY A 64 -6.83 12.93 -0.20
CA GLY A 64 -7.84 13.34 -1.20
C GLY A 64 -7.43 13.02 -2.63
N GLU A 65 -6.13 12.94 -2.90
CA GLU A 65 -5.53 12.58 -4.19
C GLU A 65 -4.59 11.37 -4.03
N ALA A 66 -3.29 11.56 -4.22
CA ALA A 66 -2.33 10.45 -4.19
C ALA A 66 -1.80 10.16 -2.79
N LEU A 67 -1.59 8.88 -2.49
CA LEU A 67 -0.95 8.40 -1.28
C LEU A 67 0.28 7.58 -1.66
N THR A 68 1.44 7.98 -1.13
CA THR A 68 2.71 7.29 -1.36
C THR A 68 3.38 6.98 -0.03
N MET A 69 3.82 5.72 0.13
CA MET A 69 4.69 5.30 1.23
C MET A 69 5.93 4.64 0.63
N THR A 70 7.12 5.14 0.98
CA THR A 70 8.41 4.58 0.54
C THR A 70 9.28 4.29 1.74
N ALA A 71 9.73 3.05 1.89
CA ALA A 71 10.58 2.60 2.99
C ALA A 71 11.84 1.90 2.47
N GLU A 72 13.01 2.22 3.03
CA GLU A 72 14.24 1.43 2.82
C GLU A 72 14.24 0.11 3.61
N GLY A 73 13.31 -0.07 4.53
CA GLY A 73 12.98 -1.33 5.19
C GLY A 73 11.64 -1.88 4.70
N SER A 74 10.76 -2.23 5.63
CA SER A 74 9.43 -2.80 5.39
C SER A 74 8.31 -1.77 5.52
N ILE A 75 7.17 -2.07 4.91
CA ILE A 75 5.91 -1.36 5.16
C ILE A 75 4.93 -2.33 5.83
N ALA A 76 4.42 -1.94 7.00
CA ALA A 76 3.39 -2.67 7.72
C ALA A 76 2.12 -1.83 7.83
N ASN A 77 1.10 -2.17 7.05
CA ASN A 77 -0.22 -1.56 7.17
C ASN A 77 -1.11 -2.42 8.05
N LYS A 78 -1.54 -1.86 9.19
CA LYS A 78 -2.42 -2.54 10.17
C LYS A 78 -3.79 -1.89 10.30
N ASP A 79 -4.01 -0.76 9.63
CA ASP A 79 -5.30 -0.07 9.56
C ASP A 79 -5.52 0.52 8.16
N THR A 80 -6.61 1.18 7.96
CA THR A 80 -7.08 1.63 6.65
C THR A 80 -6.11 2.61 5.97
N ILE A 81 -5.84 2.35 4.69
CA ILE A 81 -5.24 3.29 3.74
C ILE A 81 -6.31 3.61 2.69
N ASN A 82 -6.64 4.89 2.52
CA ASN A 82 -7.61 5.34 1.55
C ASN A 82 -7.08 6.54 0.77
N ALA A 83 -7.14 6.49 -0.55
CA ALA A 83 -6.80 7.62 -1.41
C ALA A 83 -7.91 7.88 -2.43
N GLY A 84 -8.22 9.15 -2.67
CA GLY A 84 -9.07 9.55 -3.80
C GLY A 84 -8.40 9.35 -5.16
N GLY A 85 -7.07 9.27 -5.20
CA GLY A 85 -6.22 8.99 -6.36
C GLY A 85 -5.49 7.65 -6.25
N VAL A 86 -4.24 7.61 -6.74
CA VAL A 86 -3.41 6.40 -6.71
C VAL A 86 -2.89 6.09 -5.31
N VAL A 87 -2.71 4.79 -5.03
CA VAL A 87 -1.97 4.32 -3.84
C VAL A 87 -0.69 3.63 -4.30
N MET A 88 0.45 4.07 -3.76
CA MET A 88 1.76 3.47 -4.02
C MET A 88 2.45 3.11 -2.71
N LEU A 89 2.70 1.82 -2.51
CA LEU A 89 3.49 1.31 -1.38
C LEU A 89 4.76 0.68 -1.95
N GLN A 90 5.93 1.20 -1.60
CA GLN A 90 7.23 0.68 -2.05
C GLN A 90 8.13 0.42 -0.85
N ALA A 91 8.50 -0.82 -0.64
CA ALA A 91 9.44 -1.24 0.39
C ALA A 91 10.68 -1.87 -0.23
N GLN A 92 11.86 -1.64 0.38
CA GLN A 92 13.06 -2.38 -0.01
C GLN A 92 12.94 -3.86 0.39
N THR A 93 12.34 -4.15 1.54
CA THR A 93 12.12 -5.52 2.01
C THR A 93 10.66 -5.93 1.86
N ASP A 94 9.90 -6.09 2.92
CA ASP A 94 8.58 -6.70 2.86
C ASP A 94 7.44 -5.68 2.92
N ILE A 95 6.31 -6.01 2.30
CA ILE A 95 5.05 -5.30 2.52
C ILE A 95 4.06 -6.26 3.17
N SER A 96 3.52 -5.87 4.33
CA SER A 96 2.42 -6.56 4.98
C SER A 96 1.19 -5.66 5.05
N ASN A 97 0.08 -6.11 4.51
CA ASN A 97 -1.21 -5.46 4.64
C ASN A 97 -2.17 -6.33 5.43
N SER A 98 -2.67 -5.83 6.55
CA SER A 98 -3.62 -6.53 7.42
C SER A 98 -4.99 -5.85 7.50
N ALA A 99 -5.19 -4.78 6.71
CA ALA A 99 -6.44 -4.02 6.70
C ALA A 99 -6.79 -3.57 5.27
N SER A 100 -7.69 -2.62 5.12
CA SER A 100 -8.13 -2.17 3.80
C SER A 100 -7.14 -1.21 3.16
N VAL A 101 -6.87 -1.41 1.85
CA VAL A 101 -6.20 -0.44 0.99
C VAL A 101 -7.13 -0.13 -0.18
N THR A 102 -7.51 1.14 -0.33
CA THR A 102 -8.49 1.58 -1.34
C THR A 102 -7.96 2.74 -2.17
N SER A 103 -8.16 2.71 -3.47
CA SER A 103 -7.95 3.85 -4.38
C SER A 103 -9.26 4.33 -5.00
N GLY A 104 -9.29 5.59 -5.42
CA GLY A 104 -10.45 6.18 -6.06
C GLY A 104 -10.73 5.63 -7.46
N THR A 105 -11.91 5.93 -7.99
CA THR A 105 -12.35 5.52 -9.34
C THR A 105 -11.37 6.00 -10.41
N GLY A 106 -10.94 5.10 -11.27
CA GLY A 106 -10.00 5.36 -12.36
C GLY A 106 -8.52 5.40 -11.93
N PHE A 107 -8.22 5.12 -10.65
CA PHE A 107 -6.86 5.12 -10.11
C PHE A 107 -6.46 3.74 -9.60
N GLY A 108 -5.18 3.39 -9.77
CA GLY A 108 -4.63 2.08 -9.41
C GLY A 108 -4.00 2.01 -8.03
N ILE A 109 -3.75 0.77 -7.60
CA ILE A 109 -2.97 0.44 -6.42
C ILE A 109 -1.72 -0.32 -6.86
N SER A 110 -0.55 0.12 -6.39
CA SER A 110 0.72 -0.57 -6.60
C SER A 110 1.40 -0.86 -5.28
N MET A 111 1.77 -2.12 -5.06
CA MET A 111 2.62 -2.54 -3.94
C MET A 111 3.86 -3.22 -4.51
N THR A 112 5.05 -2.71 -4.16
CA THR A 112 6.33 -3.25 -4.67
C THR A 112 7.28 -3.54 -3.51
N ALA A 113 7.64 -4.82 -3.34
CA ALA A 113 8.67 -5.30 -2.41
C ALA A 113 9.93 -5.66 -3.23
N VAL A 114 10.98 -4.83 -3.13
CA VAL A 114 12.13 -4.89 -4.06
C VAL A 114 13.00 -6.13 -3.84
N THR A 115 13.20 -6.55 -2.59
CA THR A 115 14.00 -7.75 -2.24
C THR A 115 13.23 -8.77 -1.41
N GLY A 116 12.09 -8.41 -0.87
CA GLY A 116 11.24 -9.23 -0.01
C GLY A 116 9.97 -9.71 -0.68
N GLY A 117 8.99 -10.05 0.16
CA GLY A 117 7.69 -10.54 -0.23
C GLY A 117 6.53 -9.57 0.07
N ILE A 118 5.35 -9.93 -0.41
CA ILE A 118 4.11 -9.23 -0.10
C ILE A 118 3.15 -10.21 0.59
N ALA A 119 2.70 -9.86 1.80
CA ALA A 119 1.66 -10.57 2.51
C ALA A 119 0.41 -9.70 2.60
N ASN A 120 -0.61 -10.02 1.85
CA ASN A 120 -1.91 -9.37 1.92
C ASN A 120 -2.90 -10.23 2.70
N LYS A 121 -3.33 -9.73 3.86
CA LYS A 121 -4.33 -10.34 4.75
C LYS A 121 -5.56 -9.46 4.93
N GLY A 122 -5.61 -8.35 4.22
CA GLY A 122 -6.71 -7.42 4.20
C GLY A 122 -7.17 -7.13 2.78
N SER A 123 -8.27 -6.44 2.63
CA SER A 123 -8.84 -6.16 1.30
C SER A 123 -8.02 -5.12 0.54
N VAL A 124 -7.89 -5.33 -0.78
CA VAL A 124 -7.30 -4.35 -1.71
C VAL A 124 -8.34 -4.02 -2.78
N ILE A 125 -8.83 -2.78 -2.80
CA ILE A 125 -9.92 -2.35 -3.69
C ILE A 125 -9.44 -1.18 -4.53
N SER A 126 -9.37 -1.38 -5.83
CA SER A 126 -8.86 -0.40 -6.79
C SER A 126 -9.93 0.02 -7.80
N GLY A 127 -10.02 1.32 -8.06
CA GLY A 127 -10.84 1.88 -9.12
C GLY A 127 -10.23 1.75 -10.53
N ALA A 128 -9.05 1.12 -10.67
CA ALA A 128 -8.42 0.74 -11.93
C ALA A 128 -7.64 -0.56 -11.75
N ASP A 129 -6.30 -0.53 -11.91
CA ASP A 129 -5.46 -1.73 -11.80
C ASP A 129 -4.99 -1.97 -10.35
N VAL A 130 -4.76 -3.24 -10.01
CA VAL A 130 -3.96 -3.65 -8.85
C VAL A 130 -2.70 -4.34 -9.35
N ALA A 131 -1.53 -3.86 -8.89
CA ALA A 131 -0.25 -4.49 -9.16
C ALA A 131 0.49 -4.82 -7.86
N LEU A 132 0.70 -6.10 -7.59
CA LEU A 132 1.55 -6.60 -6.51
C LEU A 132 2.81 -7.19 -7.13
N LYS A 133 3.98 -6.61 -6.81
CA LYS A 133 5.28 -7.06 -7.34
C LYS A 133 6.24 -7.33 -6.20
N ALA A 134 6.78 -8.54 -6.15
CA ALA A 134 7.72 -8.97 -5.13
C ALA A 134 8.92 -9.72 -5.74
N GLN A 135 10.09 -9.63 -5.12
CA GLN A 135 11.21 -10.51 -5.44
C GLN A 135 10.99 -11.91 -4.90
N GLN A 136 10.40 -12.01 -3.70
CA GLN A 136 10.09 -13.26 -3.02
C GLN A 136 8.62 -13.64 -3.19
N ASP A 137 8.01 -14.23 -2.17
CA ASP A 137 6.64 -14.73 -2.22
C ASP A 137 5.59 -13.61 -2.26
N ILE A 138 4.49 -13.85 -2.96
CA ILE A 138 3.26 -13.11 -2.78
C ILE A 138 2.22 -14.04 -2.16
N PHE A 139 1.75 -13.66 -0.98
CA PHE A 139 0.73 -14.38 -0.25
C PHE A 139 -0.53 -13.51 -0.10
N ASN A 140 -1.65 -13.96 -0.64
CA ASN A 140 -2.93 -13.27 -0.53
C ASN A 140 -3.94 -14.14 0.20
N GLU A 141 -4.43 -13.67 1.36
CA GLU A 141 -5.46 -14.35 2.15
C GLU A 141 -6.86 -13.76 1.96
N ASP A 142 -6.97 -12.48 1.56
CA ASP A 142 -8.25 -11.75 1.50
C ASP A 142 -8.53 -11.24 0.07
N ASP A 143 -9.61 -10.50 -0.09
CA ASP A 143 -10.11 -10.08 -1.39
C ASP A 143 -9.23 -9.02 -2.06
N ILE A 144 -8.89 -9.24 -3.33
CA ILE A 144 -8.34 -8.22 -4.21
C ILE A 144 -9.36 -7.94 -5.32
N ARG A 145 -9.82 -6.71 -5.40
CA ARG A 145 -10.73 -6.25 -6.43
C ARG A 145 -10.12 -5.09 -7.21
N ALA A 146 -10.15 -5.20 -8.53
CA ALA A 146 -9.76 -4.15 -9.47
C ALA A 146 -10.89 -3.90 -10.46
N ASP A 147 -11.17 -2.64 -10.80
CA ASP A 147 -12.14 -2.33 -11.85
C ASP A 147 -11.56 -2.65 -13.24
N ALA A 148 -10.22 -2.77 -13.38
CA ALA A 148 -9.58 -3.18 -14.62
C ALA A 148 -8.75 -4.46 -14.41
N LYS A 149 -7.44 -4.38 -14.21
CA LYS A 149 -6.51 -5.53 -14.21
C LYS A 149 -5.97 -5.84 -12.82
N ILE A 150 -5.75 -7.14 -12.52
CA ILE A 150 -4.95 -7.62 -11.39
C ILE A 150 -3.67 -8.25 -11.94
N LEU A 151 -2.52 -7.77 -11.46
CA LEU A 151 -1.21 -8.37 -11.71
C LEU A 151 -0.57 -8.76 -10.38
N MET A 152 -0.19 -10.01 -10.21
CA MET A 152 0.66 -10.49 -9.12
C MET A 152 1.92 -11.08 -9.73
N GLU A 153 3.08 -10.53 -9.43
CA GLU A 153 4.37 -10.94 -9.98
C GLU A 153 5.38 -11.24 -8.86
N ALA A 154 5.71 -12.51 -8.67
CA ALA A 154 6.77 -12.98 -7.78
C ALA A 154 7.98 -13.42 -8.61
N ALA A 155 9.11 -12.70 -8.53
CA ALA A 155 10.21 -12.93 -9.47
C ALA A 155 10.97 -14.24 -9.19
N GLU A 156 11.14 -14.63 -7.93
CA GLU A 156 11.98 -15.78 -7.55
C GLU A 156 11.25 -16.88 -6.78
N ARG A 157 10.06 -16.61 -6.24
CA ARG A 157 9.31 -17.54 -5.39
C ARG A 157 7.85 -17.67 -5.78
N ASP A 158 7.04 -18.09 -4.83
CA ASP A 158 5.68 -18.56 -5.06
C ASP A 158 4.65 -17.43 -5.02
N ILE A 159 3.55 -17.66 -5.74
CA ILE A 159 2.31 -16.91 -5.54
C ILE A 159 1.31 -17.85 -4.90
N VAL A 160 0.88 -17.55 -3.69
CA VAL A 160 -0.16 -18.27 -2.98
C VAL A 160 -1.37 -17.38 -2.82
N ASN A 161 -2.44 -17.69 -3.53
CA ASN A 161 -3.71 -16.99 -3.41
C ASN A 161 -4.75 -17.87 -2.72
N GLN A 162 -5.23 -17.43 -1.56
CA GLN A 162 -6.32 -18.05 -0.80
C GLN A 162 -7.56 -17.15 -0.77
N GLY A 163 -7.39 -15.86 -1.12
CA GLY A 163 -8.46 -14.90 -1.20
C GLY A 163 -9.13 -14.85 -2.57
N SER A 164 -10.16 -14.03 -2.71
CA SER A 164 -10.83 -13.79 -3.99
C SER A 164 -10.06 -12.79 -4.84
N LEU A 165 -9.97 -13.03 -6.15
CA LEU A 165 -9.46 -12.09 -7.13
C LEU A 165 -10.58 -11.73 -8.09
N THR A 166 -10.97 -10.45 -8.15
CA THR A 166 -12.03 -9.96 -9.02
C THR A 166 -11.55 -8.81 -9.88
N ALA A 167 -11.56 -8.99 -11.18
CA ALA A 167 -11.28 -7.93 -12.17
C ALA A 167 -12.56 -7.63 -12.95
N GLY A 168 -12.95 -6.35 -13.07
CA GLY A 168 -14.30 -5.94 -13.43
C GLY A 168 -14.54 -5.46 -14.88
N ALA A 169 -13.53 -5.21 -15.70
CA ALA A 169 -13.69 -4.72 -17.07
C ALA A 169 -13.95 -5.86 -18.08
N GLU A 170 -14.57 -5.56 -19.25
CA GLU A 170 -14.84 -6.55 -20.29
C GLU A 170 -13.55 -7.25 -20.82
N ASP A 171 -12.41 -6.54 -20.82
CA ASP A 171 -11.08 -7.08 -21.18
C ASP A 171 -10.17 -7.25 -19.95
N ALA A 172 -10.76 -7.39 -18.76
CA ALA A 172 -10.01 -7.51 -17.53
C ALA A 172 -9.18 -8.80 -17.49
N ALA A 173 -7.91 -8.66 -17.09
CA ALA A 173 -7.01 -9.80 -16.93
C ALA A 173 -6.62 -9.96 -15.47
N ILE A 174 -6.55 -11.22 -15.03
CA ILE A 174 -5.89 -11.59 -13.79
C ILE A 174 -4.63 -12.35 -14.18
N ASP A 175 -3.48 -11.69 -14.04
CA ASP A 175 -2.18 -12.26 -14.38
C ASP A 175 -1.43 -12.64 -13.10
N LEU A 176 -1.13 -13.90 -12.94
CA LEU A 176 -0.29 -14.44 -11.87
C LEU A 176 1.00 -14.94 -12.50
N LEU A 177 2.14 -14.35 -12.13
CA LEU A 177 3.45 -14.63 -12.74
C LEU A 177 4.46 -14.99 -11.66
N ALA A 178 4.72 -16.28 -11.45
CA ALA A 178 5.81 -16.75 -10.61
C ALA A 178 7.02 -17.09 -11.49
N GLY A 179 8.12 -16.32 -11.35
CA GLY A 179 9.25 -16.45 -12.25
C GLY A 179 10.05 -17.74 -12.07
N ARG A 180 10.19 -18.23 -10.85
CA ARG A 180 10.90 -19.49 -10.50
C ARG A 180 10.14 -20.38 -9.55
N GLY A 181 9.05 -19.90 -8.97
CA GLY A 181 8.24 -20.63 -8.01
C GLY A 181 6.96 -21.19 -8.60
N ASP A 182 6.09 -21.65 -7.73
CA ASP A 182 4.79 -22.22 -8.05
C ASP A 182 3.68 -21.17 -7.91
N ILE A 183 2.58 -21.40 -8.59
CA ILE A 183 1.34 -20.65 -8.41
C ILE A 183 0.32 -21.58 -7.78
N LEU A 184 -0.06 -21.30 -6.54
CA LEU A 184 -1.11 -21.99 -5.82
C LEU A 184 -2.32 -21.07 -5.65
N ASN A 185 -3.37 -21.33 -6.40
CA ASN A 185 -4.65 -20.66 -6.24
C ASN A 185 -5.65 -21.64 -5.64
N THR A 186 -6.01 -21.43 -4.36
CA THR A 186 -6.87 -22.37 -3.61
C THR A 186 -8.30 -21.89 -3.45
N ASN A 187 -8.59 -20.67 -3.90
CA ASN A 187 -9.95 -20.15 -3.92
C ASN A 187 -10.64 -20.49 -5.24
N SER A 188 -11.83 -21.04 -5.16
CA SER A 188 -12.70 -21.43 -6.28
C SER A 188 -13.89 -20.49 -6.39
#